data_a7d08fe1ed466faa71983e49a0771d5f
#
_entry.id   a7d08fe1ed466faa71983e49a0771d5f
#
_cell.length_a   1.000
_cell.length_b   1.000
_cell.length_c   1.000
_cell.angle_alpha   90.00
_cell.angle_beta   90.00
_cell.angle_gamma   90.00
#
_symmetry.space_group_name_H-M   'P 1'
#
loop_
_entity.id
_entity.type
_entity.pdbx_description
1 polymer ?
#
loop_
_entity_poly.entity_id
_entity_poly.type
_entity_poly.pdbx_seq_one_letter_code
_entity_poly.pdbx_strand_id
1 'polypeptide(L)'
;MSNIIFKKGNIFSSDKQTIVNTINCVGVMGKGVALGFRLRYPEMYEKYKEFCKNKQITIGKLWLYKRPQEDSKWVLNFPTKFHWKYPSKMEYLEAGLQKFVETYQEKGITSIAFPLLGTHNGGLDKIDVLNIMHFYLDKCSIPIEIYEYDPKAPDELYKQFKDKWMSMSIYDKKNLGIRTNQIVVIDKIINDINNSSMASLSECNGIGIITLQKCFNLILNYKEQPMLDWK
;
A
#
# COMPACT_ATOMS: atom_id res chain seq x y z
N MET A 1 22.36 19.63 -3.92
CA MET A 1 21.11 19.69 -3.14
C MET A 1 20.59 18.27 -3.00
N SER A 2 20.16 17.88 -1.81
CA SER A 2 19.58 16.52 -1.63
C SER A 2 18.32 16.37 -2.50
N ASN A 3 18.24 15.27 -3.25
CA ASN A 3 17.07 14.94 -4.05
C ASN A 3 15.94 14.30 -3.22
N ILE A 4 16.12 14.25 -1.89
CA ILE A 4 15.21 13.61 -0.93
C ILE A 4 14.37 14.65 -0.23
N ILE A 5 13.05 14.47 -0.24
CA ILE A 5 12.07 15.29 0.47
C ILE A 5 11.35 14.41 1.48
N PHE A 6 11.35 14.81 2.74
CA PHE A 6 10.56 14.17 3.78
C PHE A 6 9.15 14.77 3.82
N LYS A 7 8.13 13.91 3.84
CA LYS A 7 6.71 14.27 3.90
C LYS A 7 5.99 13.50 5.00
N LYS A 8 5.04 14.14 5.66
CA LYS A 8 4.06 13.46 6.52
C LYS A 8 2.74 13.39 5.77
N GLY A 9 2.16 12.19 5.61
CA GLY A 9 0.95 12.05 4.83
C GLY A 9 0.68 10.64 4.31
N ASN A 10 -0.07 10.58 3.21
CA ASN A 10 -0.44 9.34 2.54
C ASN A 10 0.43 9.13 1.29
N ILE A 11 1.20 8.04 1.25
CA ILE A 11 2.10 7.74 0.12
C ILE A 11 1.35 7.59 -1.22
N PHE A 12 0.08 7.19 -1.20
CA PHE A 12 -0.71 7.06 -2.43
C PHE A 12 -0.99 8.41 -3.10
N SER A 13 -0.89 9.52 -2.35
CA SER A 13 -1.03 10.89 -2.87
C SER A 13 0.26 11.42 -3.50
N SER A 14 1.38 10.68 -3.47
CA SER A 14 2.63 11.08 -4.13
C SER A 14 2.44 11.23 -5.63
N ASP A 15 3.10 12.20 -6.24
CA ASP A 15 3.17 12.41 -7.71
C ASP A 15 4.30 11.62 -8.38
N LYS A 16 5.12 10.91 -7.61
CA LYS A 16 6.25 10.16 -8.16
C LYS A 16 5.80 9.00 -9.04
N GLN A 17 6.60 8.70 -10.05
CA GLN A 17 6.36 7.59 -10.99
C GLN A 17 6.19 6.26 -10.25
N THR A 18 7.04 6.01 -9.26
CA THR A 18 7.07 4.74 -8.51
C THR A 18 6.75 4.98 -7.04
N ILE A 19 5.92 4.12 -6.47
CA ILE A 19 5.64 4.08 -5.02
C ILE A 19 6.06 2.74 -4.43
N VAL A 20 6.63 2.77 -3.22
CA VAL A 20 7.17 1.57 -2.57
C VAL A 20 6.13 0.91 -1.67
N ASN A 21 5.90 -0.37 -1.91
CA ASN A 21 5.11 -1.26 -1.08
C ASN A 21 6.00 -2.13 -0.20
N THR A 22 5.92 -1.98 1.11
CA THR A 22 6.65 -2.84 2.06
C THR A 22 5.94 -4.17 2.23
N ILE A 23 6.62 -5.26 1.87
CA ILE A 23 6.06 -6.61 1.86
C ILE A 23 6.84 -7.58 2.75
N ASN A 24 6.29 -8.78 2.94
CA ASN A 24 6.98 -9.94 3.51
C ASN A 24 7.25 -11.00 2.44
N CYS A 25 7.95 -12.09 2.81
CA CYS A 25 8.30 -13.14 1.85
C CYS A 25 7.29 -14.32 1.81
N VAL A 26 6.13 -14.20 2.49
CA VAL A 26 5.14 -15.30 2.62
C VAL A 26 3.74 -14.97 2.06
N GLY A 27 3.62 -13.92 1.27
CA GLY A 27 2.40 -13.65 0.49
C GLY A 27 1.26 -12.95 1.25
N VAL A 28 1.53 -12.27 2.39
CA VAL A 28 0.50 -11.65 3.23
C VAL A 28 0.56 -10.13 3.14
N MET A 29 -0.53 -9.50 2.71
CA MET A 29 -0.76 -8.05 2.74
C MET A 29 -2.02 -7.76 3.55
N GLY A 30 -1.92 -7.84 4.88
CA GLY A 30 -3.09 -7.82 5.78
C GLY A 30 -3.25 -6.55 6.61
N LYS A 31 -2.23 -5.68 6.69
CA LYS A 31 -2.26 -4.45 7.52
C LYS A 31 -1.38 -3.35 6.90
N GLY A 32 -1.60 -2.11 7.37
CA GLY A 32 -0.80 -0.94 7.03
C GLY A 32 -0.76 -0.66 5.53
N VAL A 33 0.35 -0.12 5.05
CA VAL A 33 0.52 0.28 3.66
C VAL A 33 0.32 -0.89 2.68
N ALA A 34 0.77 -2.11 3.03
CA ALA A 34 0.61 -3.29 2.20
C ALA A 34 -0.87 -3.65 1.96
N LEU A 35 -1.74 -3.51 2.96
CA LEU A 35 -3.18 -3.68 2.78
C LEU A 35 -3.74 -2.64 1.79
N GLY A 36 -3.32 -1.38 1.90
CA GLY A 36 -3.69 -0.33 0.95
C GLY A 36 -3.29 -0.68 -0.50
N PHE A 37 -2.11 -1.24 -0.68
CA PHE A 37 -1.66 -1.74 -2.00
C PHE A 37 -2.48 -2.94 -2.48
N ARG A 38 -2.76 -3.92 -1.63
CA ARG A 38 -3.63 -5.06 -1.98
C ARG A 38 -4.99 -4.61 -2.50
N LEU A 39 -5.59 -3.61 -1.84
CA LEU A 39 -6.90 -3.10 -2.19
C LEU A 39 -6.89 -2.27 -3.49
N ARG A 40 -5.79 -1.56 -3.78
CA ARG A 40 -5.63 -0.75 -5.01
C ARG A 40 -5.08 -1.53 -6.21
N TYR A 41 -4.40 -2.65 -5.95
CA TYR A 41 -3.70 -3.45 -6.98
C TYR A 41 -3.96 -4.95 -6.77
N PRO A 42 -5.21 -5.42 -6.91
CA PRO A 42 -5.55 -6.83 -6.64
C PRO A 42 -4.79 -7.81 -7.54
N GLU A 43 -4.59 -7.48 -8.82
CA GLU A 43 -3.82 -8.32 -9.75
C GLU A 43 -2.34 -8.44 -9.32
N MET A 44 -1.74 -7.35 -8.83
CA MET A 44 -0.39 -7.38 -8.26
C MET A 44 -0.35 -8.31 -7.04
N TYR A 45 -1.37 -8.26 -6.19
CA TYR A 45 -1.44 -9.11 -4.99
C TYR A 45 -1.50 -10.60 -5.34
N GLU A 46 -2.27 -10.98 -6.38
CA GLU A 46 -2.32 -12.37 -6.84
C GLU A 46 -0.94 -12.86 -7.34
N LYS A 47 -0.27 -12.07 -8.19
CA LYS A 47 1.09 -12.38 -8.64
C LYS A 47 2.09 -12.45 -7.48
N TYR A 48 1.98 -11.55 -6.50
CA TYR A 48 2.84 -11.58 -5.32
C TYR A 48 2.67 -12.87 -4.52
N LYS A 49 1.44 -13.36 -4.32
CA LYS A 49 1.18 -14.64 -3.63
C LYS A 49 1.85 -15.80 -4.38
N GLU A 50 1.71 -15.82 -5.69
CA GLU A 50 2.34 -16.83 -6.55
C GLU A 50 3.88 -16.80 -6.42
N PHE A 51 4.48 -15.62 -6.51
CA PHE A 51 5.93 -15.45 -6.37
C PHE A 51 6.44 -15.87 -4.99
N CYS A 52 5.68 -15.59 -3.92
CA CYS A 52 6.02 -16.07 -2.58
C CYS A 52 5.92 -17.60 -2.47
N LYS A 53 4.86 -18.21 -3.03
CA LYS A 53 4.69 -19.66 -3.07
C LYS A 53 5.87 -20.34 -3.79
N ASN A 54 6.35 -19.74 -4.86
CA ASN A 54 7.47 -20.21 -5.67
C ASN A 54 8.85 -19.78 -5.12
N LYS A 55 8.90 -19.18 -3.90
CA LYS A 55 10.14 -18.69 -3.25
C LYS A 55 10.91 -17.67 -4.11
N GLN A 56 10.23 -16.94 -4.97
CA GLN A 56 10.84 -15.93 -5.84
C GLN A 56 11.01 -14.58 -5.13
N ILE A 57 10.26 -14.33 -4.05
CA ILE A 57 10.40 -13.15 -3.18
C ILE A 57 11.21 -13.54 -1.95
N THR A 58 12.36 -12.90 -1.77
CA THR A 58 13.26 -13.05 -0.61
C THR A 58 13.76 -11.68 -0.18
N ILE A 59 14.39 -11.60 0.99
CA ILE A 59 15.03 -10.36 1.47
C ILE A 59 16.07 -9.90 0.44
N GLY A 60 16.13 -8.59 0.17
CA GLY A 60 17.02 -7.99 -0.82
C GLY A 60 16.58 -8.15 -2.28
N LYS A 61 15.55 -8.95 -2.57
CA LYS A 61 15.04 -9.14 -3.93
C LYS A 61 13.82 -8.26 -4.19
N LEU A 62 14.02 -7.16 -4.90
CA LEU A 62 12.97 -6.21 -5.23
C LEU A 62 12.18 -6.67 -6.46
N TRP A 63 10.87 -6.43 -6.44
CA TRP A 63 9.99 -6.70 -7.57
C TRP A 63 9.22 -5.46 -8.00
N LEU A 64 9.50 -4.98 -9.23
CA LEU A 64 8.81 -3.84 -9.82
C LEU A 64 7.57 -4.32 -10.60
N TYR A 65 6.41 -3.86 -10.16
CA TYR A 65 5.13 -4.06 -10.83
C TYR A 65 4.75 -2.82 -11.65
N LYS A 66 4.56 -3.01 -12.95
CA LYS A 66 4.08 -1.98 -13.89
C LYS A 66 2.70 -2.38 -14.36
N ARG A 67 1.72 -1.48 -14.24
CA ARG A 67 0.41 -1.67 -14.86
C ARG A 67 0.52 -1.42 -16.37
N PRO A 68 -0.34 -2.07 -17.19
CA PRO A 68 -0.37 -1.84 -18.64
C PRO A 68 -0.85 -0.44 -19.03
N GLN A 69 -1.60 0.26 -18.17
CA GLN A 69 -2.10 1.62 -18.46
C GLN A 69 -0.96 2.64 -18.38
N GLU A 70 -0.85 3.49 -19.40
CA GLU A 70 0.27 4.44 -19.59
C GLU A 70 0.49 5.39 -18.41
N ASP A 71 -0.56 5.90 -17.79
CA ASP A 71 -0.47 6.87 -16.67
C ASP A 71 -0.47 6.21 -15.28
N SER A 72 -0.32 4.90 -15.20
CA SER A 72 -0.38 4.22 -13.92
C SER A 72 0.96 4.29 -13.17
N LYS A 73 0.90 4.62 -11.88
CA LYS A 73 2.06 4.52 -10.99
C LYS A 73 2.61 3.10 -10.95
N TRP A 74 3.91 2.99 -10.98
CA TRP A 74 4.60 1.71 -10.76
C TRP A 74 4.67 1.42 -9.27
N VAL A 75 4.73 0.15 -8.92
CA VAL A 75 4.85 -0.29 -7.52
C VAL A 75 6.13 -1.10 -7.35
N LEU A 76 7.05 -0.60 -6.53
CA LEU A 76 8.23 -1.34 -6.14
C LEU A 76 7.92 -2.13 -4.86
N ASN A 77 7.76 -3.43 -4.98
CA ASN A 77 7.58 -4.34 -3.85
C ASN A 77 8.91 -4.60 -3.16
N PHE A 78 9.02 -4.15 -1.91
CA PHE A 78 10.25 -4.14 -1.12
C PHE A 78 10.09 -5.06 0.10
N PRO A 79 10.75 -6.22 0.16
CA PRO A 79 10.68 -7.13 1.29
C PRO A 79 11.38 -6.54 2.53
N THR A 80 10.59 -6.11 3.52
CA THR A 80 11.08 -5.61 4.81
C THR A 80 10.98 -6.63 5.92
N LYS A 81 10.30 -7.76 5.66
CA LYS A 81 10.11 -8.87 6.60
C LYS A 81 10.27 -10.21 5.89
N PHE A 82 10.89 -11.16 6.57
CA PHE A 82 10.85 -12.53 6.09
C PHE A 82 9.44 -13.13 6.25
N HIS A 83 8.82 -12.93 7.43
CA HIS A 83 7.48 -13.41 7.74
C HIS A 83 6.68 -12.32 8.45
N TRP A 84 5.38 -12.21 8.19
CA TRP A 84 4.53 -11.12 8.69
C TRP A 84 4.42 -11.06 10.23
N LYS A 85 4.58 -12.19 10.93
CA LYS A 85 4.53 -12.29 12.42
C LYS A 85 5.76 -11.70 13.11
N TYR A 86 6.91 -11.67 12.43
CA TYR A 86 8.17 -11.26 13.04
C TYR A 86 8.48 -9.79 12.73
N PRO A 87 9.31 -9.13 13.55
CA PRO A 87 9.74 -7.77 13.28
C PRO A 87 10.59 -7.67 12.02
N SER A 88 10.71 -6.47 11.48
CA SER A 88 11.73 -6.13 10.50
C SER A 88 13.11 -6.12 11.14
N LYS A 89 14.17 -6.23 10.33
CA LYS A 89 15.55 -6.09 10.78
C LYS A 89 16.25 -5.08 9.89
N MET A 90 17.19 -4.32 10.44
CA MET A 90 17.96 -3.32 9.69
C MET A 90 18.67 -3.93 8.49
N GLU A 91 19.27 -5.11 8.64
CA GLU A 91 19.92 -5.87 7.57
C GLU A 91 19.00 -6.16 6.37
N TYR A 92 17.68 -6.27 6.60
CA TYR A 92 16.70 -6.48 5.51
C TYR A 92 16.50 -5.20 4.70
N LEU A 93 16.50 -4.05 5.37
CA LEU A 93 16.40 -2.75 4.75
C LEU A 93 17.66 -2.45 3.94
N GLU A 94 18.82 -2.67 4.53
CA GLU A 94 20.12 -2.49 3.88
C GLU A 94 20.21 -3.29 2.59
N ALA A 95 19.92 -4.58 2.63
CA ALA A 95 19.94 -5.44 1.45
C ALA A 95 19.01 -4.93 0.33
N GLY A 96 17.81 -4.48 0.70
CA GLY A 96 16.87 -3.94 -0.27
C GLY A 96 17.26 -2.56 -0.81
N LEU A 97 17.74 -1.66 0.06
CA LEU A 97 18.19 -0.31 -0.34
C LEU A 97 19.43 -0.38 -1.23
N GLN A 98 20.39 -1.23 -0.89
CA GLN A 98 21.55 -1.48 -1.74
C GLN A 98 21.10 -1.96 -3.12
N LYS A 99 20.21 -2.96 -3.18
CA LYS A 99 19.68 -3.48 -4.44
C LYS A 99 18.95 -2.43 -5.24
N PHE A 100 18.21 -1.55 -4.59
CA PHE A 100 17.55 -0.42 -5.25
C PHE A 100 18.57 0.50 -5.92
N VAL A 101 19.58 0.95 -5.18
CA VAL A 101 20.62 1.85 -5.69
C VAL A 101 21.37 1.24 -6.90
N GLU A 102 21.62 -0.05 -6.87
CA GLU A 102 22.29 -0.77 -7.97
C GLU A 102 21.45 -0.87 -9.24
N THR A 103 20.08 -0.85 -9.12
CA THR A 103 19.24 -1.28 -10.25
C THR A 103 18.17 -0.29 -10.69
N TYR A 104 17.94 0.82 -9.97
CA TYR A 104 16.83 1.73 -10.29
C TYR A 104 16.91 2.34 -11.69
N GLN A 105 18.12 2.68 -12.16
CA GLN A 105 18.35 3.24 -13.51
C GLN A 105 18.02 2.21 -14.60
N GLU A 106 18.57 1.01 -14.47
CA GLU A 106 18.29 -0.11 -15.39
C GLU A 106 16.79 -0.44 -15.47
N LYS A 107 16.08 -0.32 -14.35
CA LYS A 107 14.64 -0.53 -14.28
C LYS A 107 13.80 0.62 -14.84
N GLY A 108 14.43 1.76 -15.18
CA GLY A 108 13.78 2.95 -15.72
C GLY A 108 12.98 3.74 -14.66
N ILE A 109 13.39 3.67 -13.39
CA ILE A 109 12.76 4.45 -12.31
C ILE A 109 13.31 5.86 -12.36
N THR A 110 12.43 6.86 -12.61
CA THR A 110 12.78 8.27 -12.77
C THR A 110 12.44 9.13 -11.55
N SER A 111 11.53 8.66 -10.69
CA SER A 111 11.21 9.27 -9.41
C SER A 111 10.52 8.25 -8.52
N ILE A 112 10.67 8.36 -7.18
CA ILE A 112 10.16 7.34 -6.28
C ILE A 112 9.73 7.90 -4.92
N ALA A 113 8.66 7.33 -4.34
CA ALA A 113 8.24 7.60 -2.98
C ALA A 113 8.36 6.33 -2.12
N PHE A 114 9.05 6.45 -0.99
CA PHE A 114 9.21 5.42 0.01
C PHE A 114 8.33 5.70 1.23
N PRO A 115 7.70 4.71 1.86
CA PRO A 115 7.27 4.87 3.24
C PRO A 115 8.50 4.78 4.16
N LEU A 116 8.40 5.19 5.43
CA LEU A 116 9.39 4.85 6.45
C LEU A 116 9.47 3.32 6.59
N LEU A 117 10.54 2.75 6.03
CA LEU A 117 10.71 1.31 5.90
C LEU A 117 10.77 0.62 7.26
N GLY A 118 9.97 -0.43 7.46
CA GLY A 118 10.08 -1.30 8.64
C GLY A 118 9.76 -0.66 10.00
N THR A 119 9.25 0.56 10.07
CA THR A 119 8.93 1.24 11.33
C THR A 119 7.63 0.69 11.95
N HIS A 120 6.48 1.27 11.80
CA HIS A 120 5.21 0.91 12.41
C HIS A 120 5.03 -0.60 12.73
N ASN A 121 4.48 -1.38 11.79
CA ASN A 121 4.29 -2.83 11.95
C ASN A 121 5.60 -3.62 11.91
N GLY A 122 6.71 -2.99 11.56
CA GLY A 122 8.05 -3.59 11.52
C GLY A 122 8.80 -3.47 12.84
N GLY A 123 8.50 -2.45 13.65
CA GLY A 123 9.05 -2.25 14.98
C GLY A 123 10.47 -1.65 15.02
N LEU A 124 10.99 -1.19 13.88
CA LEU A 124 12.31 -0.52 13.85
C LEU A 124 12.21 0.93 14.32
N ASP A 125 13.28 1.41 14.93
CA ASP A 125 13.39 2.82 15.33
C ASP A 125 13.40 3.75 14.12
N LYS A 126 12.70 4.88 14.24
CA LYS A 126 12.52 5.84 13.15
C LYS A 126 13.82 6.53 12.76
N ILE A 127 14.66 6.89 13.75
CA ILE A 127 15.90 7.63 13.51
C ILE A 127 16.90 6.74 12.79
N ASP A 128 17.04 5.50 13.25
CA ASP A 128 17.95 4.53 12.64
C ASP A 128 17.52 4.22 11.19
N VAL A 129 16.21 4.07 10.96
CA VAL A 129 15.67 3.86 9.61
C VAL A 129 15.93 5.06 8.71
N LEU A 130 15.73 6.29 9.19
CA LEU A 130 16.03 7.49 8.39
C LEU A 130 17.53 7.58 8.04
N ASN A 131 18.40 7.30 8.99
CA ASN A 131 19.85 7.31 8.77
C ASN A 131 20.25 6.32 7.67
N ILE A 132 19.77 5.09 7.74
CA ILE A 132 20.08 4.07 6.72
C ILE A 132 19.47 4.40 5.37
N MET A 133 18.24 4.93 5.34
CA MET A 133 17.60 5.36 4.08
C MET A 133 18.41 6.49 3.43
N HIS A 134 18.84 7.52 4.18
CA HIS A 134 19.70 8.58 3.66
C HIS A 134 21.04 8.05 3.16
N PHE A 135 21.72 7.19 3.93
CA PHE A 135 23.00 6.61 3.55
C PHE A 135 23.00 5.96 2.16
N TYR A 136 21.88 5.28 1.81
CA TYR A 136 21.73 4.65 0.49
C TYR A 136 21.13 5.60 -0.54
N LEU A 137 20.05 6.30 -0.23
CA LEU A 137 19.27 7.05 -1.21
C LEU A 137 19.93 8.35 -1.66
N ASP A 138 20.81 8.95 -0.87
CA ASP A 138 21.61 10.12 -1.27
C ASP A 138 22.55 9.81 -2.46
N LYS A 139 22.80 8.53 -2.75
CA LYS A 139 23.56 8.07 -3.92
C LYS A 139 22.76 8.11 -5.23
N CYS A 140 21.44 8.32 -5.14
CA CYS A 140 20.56 8.33 -6.30
C CYS A 140 20.44 9.74 -6.90
N SER A 141 20.36 9.84 -8.22
CA SER A 141 20.23 11.10 -8.95
C SER A 141 18.78 11.50 -9.28
N ILE A 142 17.79 10.74 -8.79
CA ILE A 142 16.37 10.95 -9.06
C ILE A 142 15.65 11.61 -7.87
N PRO A 143 14.52 12.32 -8.10
CA PRO A 143 13.68 12.84 -7.03
C PRO A 143 13.12 11.72 -6.16
N ILE A 144 13.31 11.83 -4.83
CA ILE A 144 12.87 10.85 -3.84
C ILE A 144 12.00 11.53 -2.79
N GLU A 145 10.90 10.90 -2.43
CA GLU A 145 10.09 11.28 -1.28
C GLU A 145 10.13 10.18 -0.22
N ILE A 146 10.23 10.57 1.05
CA ILE A 146 10.10 9.65 2.19
C ILE A 146 8.85 10.06 2.97
N TYR A 147 7.88 9.16 3.06
CA TYR A 147 6.62 9.39 3.73
C TYR A 147 6.59 8.80 5.14
N GLU A 148 6.36 9.66 6.12
CA GLU A 148 5.83 9.25 7.41
C GLU A 148 4.31 9.17 7.30
N TYR A 149 3.74 8.02 7.62
CA TYR A 149 2.29 7.81 7.55
C TYR A 149 1.53 8.70 8.52
N ASP A 150 0.53 9.42 8.01
CA ASP A 150 -0.44 10.15 8.78
C ASP A 150 -1.83 9.56 8.53
N PRO A 151 -2.47 8.93 9.54
CA PRO A 151 -3.81 8.34 9.38
C PRO A 151 -4.90 9.37 9.08
N LYS A 152 -4.65 10.66 9.36
CA LYS A 152 -5.57 11.76 9.06
C LYS A 152 -5.33 12.39 7.69
N ALA A 153 -4.27 11.99 6.99
CA ALA A 153 -3.98 12.55 5.67
C ALA A 153 -5.09 12.19 4.68
N PRO A 154 -5.50 13.13 3.83
CA PRO A 154 -6.50 12.87 2.81
C PRO A 154 -6.10 11.72 1.87
N ASP A 155 -7.10 10.95 1.48
CA ASP A 155 -6.96 9.87 0.49
C ASP A 155 -7.70 10.29 -0.78
N GLU A 156 -7.06 10.18 -1.93
CA GLU A 156 -7.61 10.58 -3.23
C GLU A 156 -8.89 9.79 -3.59
N LEU A 157 -9.02 8.58 -3.08
CA LEU A 157 -10.19 7.73 -3.32
C LEU A 157 -11.35 8.00 -2.35
N TYR A 158 -11.08 8.61 -1.19
CA TYR A 158 -12.09 8.76 -0.15
C TYR A 158 -13.29 9.60 -0.59
N LYS A 159 -13.02 10.75 -1.24
CA LYS A 159 -14.09 11.61 -1.74
C LYS A 159 -14.95 10.88 -2.76
N GLN A 160 -14.34 10.21 -3.74
CA GLN A 160 -15.05 9.42 -4.75
C GLN A 160 -15.89 8.32 -4.11
N PHE A 161 -15.33 7.62 -3.10
CA PHE A 161 -16.05 6.60 -2.35
C PHE A 161 -17.24 7.18 -1.60
N LYS A 162 -17.06 8.28 -0.86
CA LYS A 162 -18.12 8.96 -0.12
C LYS A 162 -19.26 9.38 -1.03
N ASP A 163 -18.95 10.06 -2.13
CA ASP A 163 -19.96 10.53 -3.09
C ASP A 163 -20.74 9.35 -3.68
N LYS A 164 -20.04 8.29 -4.11
CA LYS A 164 -20.66 7.06 -4.64
C LYS A 164 -21.51 6.36 -3.59
N TRP A 165 -20.98 6.17 -2.39
CA TRP A 165 -21.68 5.49 -1.30
C TRP A 165 -22.96 6.22 -0.88
N MET A 166 -22.91 7.56 -0.79
CA MET A 166 -24.06 8.40 -0.43
C MET A 166 -25.15 8.40 -1.51
N SER A 167 -24.80 8.23 -2.78
CA SER A 167 -25.77 8.13 -3.88
C SER A 167 -26.49 6.77 -3.94
N MET A 168 -26.03 5.76 -3.21
CA MET A 168 -26.60 4.40 -3.23
C MET A 168 -27.73 4.25 -2.22
N SER A 169 -28.81 3.57 -2.65
CA SER A 169 -29.86 3.10 -1.74
C SER A 169 -29.35 1.98 -0.81
N ILE A 170 -30.05 1.73 0.28
CA ILE A 170 -29.74 0.59 1.17
C ILE A 170 -29.87 -0.75 0.44
N TYR A 171 -30.77 -0.83 -0.55
CA TYR A 171 -30.95 -1.99 -1.41
C TYR A 171 -29.70 -2.24 -2.25
N ASP A 172 -29.15 -1.21 -2.91
CA ASP A 172 -27.94 -1.32 -3.71
C ASP A 172 -26.73 -1.75 -2.87
N LYS A 173 -26.57 -1.16 -1.67
CA LYS A 173 -25.50 -1.54 -0.73
C LYS A 173 -25.62 -3.02 -0.32
N LYS A 174 -26.84 -3.53 -0.10
CA LYS A 174 -27.08 -4.95 0.19
C LYS A 174 -26.81 -5.86 -1.02
N ASN A 175 -27.13 -5.43 -2.23
CA ASN A 175 -26.86 -6.17 -3.46
C ASN A 175 -25.35 -6.35 -3.71
N LEU A 176 -24.51 -5.46 -3.20
CA LEU A 176 -23.05 -5.68 -3.14
C LEU A 176 -22.65 -6.77 -2.13
N GLY A 177 -23.62 -7.36 -1.42
CA GLY A 177 -23.37 -8.34 -0.37
C GLY A 177 -22.73 -7.73 0.88
N ILE A 178 -22.98 -6.45 1.16
CA ILE A 178 -22.59 -5.78 2.40
C ILE A 178 -23.71 -5.94 3.42
N ARG A 179 -23.39 -6.45 4.61
CA ARG A 179 -24.37 -6.71 5.66
C ARG A 179 -24.89 -5.44 6.30
N THR A 180 -26.12 -5.44 6.80
CA THR A 180 -26.76 -4.25 7.40
C THR A 180 -25.91 -3.63 8.52
N ASN A 181 -25.33 -4.44 9.41
CA ASN A 181 -24.44 -3.93 10.47
C ASN A 181 -23.17 -3.27 9.92
N GLN A 182 -22.63 -3.78 8.81
CA GLN A 182 -21.46 -3.17 8.13
C GLN A 182 -21.84 -1.86 7.44
N ILE A 183 -23.03 -1.77 6.84
CA ILE A 183 -23.55 -0.53 6.27
C ILE A 183 -23.61 0.56 7.35
N VAL A 184 -24.18 0.25 8.53
CA VAL A 184 -24.24 1.19 9.66
C VAL A 184 -22.85 1.69 10.08
N VAL A 185 -21.86 0.79 10.15
CA VAL A 185 -20.48 1.16 10.48
C VAL A 185 -19.88 2.08 9.42
N ILE A 186 -20.04 1.75 8.14
CA ILE A 186 -19.53 2.55 7.03
C ILE A 186 -20.21 3.92 7.00
N ASP A 187 -21.55 3.97 7.16
CA ASP A 187 -22.30 5.23 7.21
C ASP A 187 -21.79 6.13 8.34
N LYS A 188 -21.48 5.57 9.52
CA LYS A 188 -20.90 6.33 10.63
C LYS A 188 -19.53 6.93 10.27
N ILE A 189 -18.66 6.17 9.61
CA ILE A 189 -17.33 6.64 9.19
C ILE A 189 -17.44 7.75 8.16
N ILE A 190 -18.33 7.59 7.18
CA ILE A 190 -18.52 8.57 6.11
C ILE A 190 -19.10 9.90 6.60
N ASN A 191 -19.97 9.83 7.63
CA ASN A 191 -20.58 11.01 8.23
C ASN A 191 -19.67 11.70 9.26
N ASP A 192 -18.54 11.09 9.65
CA ASP A 192 -17.55 11.76 10.48
C ASP A 192 -16.80 12.80 9.65
N ILE A 193 -16.97 14.08 10.02
CA ILE A 193 -16.36 15.24 9.37
C ILE A 193 -14.81 15.20 9.43
N ASN A 194 -14.27 14.53 10.44
CA ASN A 194 -12.82 14.43 10.62
C ASN A 194 -12.19 13.31 9.79
N ASN A 195 -13.01 12.49 9.12
CA ASN A 195 -12.51 11.40 8.32
C ASN A 195 -12.33 11.82 6.85
N SER A 196 -11.14 11.60 6.32
CA SER A 196 -10.74 11.93 4.96
C SER A 196 -9.99 10.78 4.26
N SER A 197 -9.98 9.59 4.86
CA SER A 197 -9.16 8.47 4.36
C SER A 197 -9.91 7.15 4.28
N MET A 198 -9.69 6.40 3.19
CA MET A 198 -10.13 5.01 3.05
C MET A 198 -9.49 4.07 4.10
N ALA A 199 -8.38 4.46 4.69
CA ALA A 199 -7.70 3.67 5.73
C ALA A 199 -8.58 3.50 6.97
N SER A 200 -9.42 4.49 7.33
CA SER A 200 -10.34 4.41 8.47
C SER A 200 -11.31 3.24 8.39
N LEU A 201 -11.71 2.84 7.17
CA LEU A 201 -12.54 1.65 6.98
C LEU A 201 -11.81 0.36 7.44
N SER A 202 -10.49 0.30 7.24
CA SER A 202 -9.69 -0.88 7.60
C SER A 202 -9.40 -0.99 9.10
N GLU A 203 -9.57 0.09 9.83
CA GLU A 203 -9.33 0.14 11.28
C GLU A 203 -10.59 -0.14 12.09
N CYS A 204 -11.77 -0.21 11.44
CA CYS A 204 -13.04 -0.42 12.09
C CYS A 204 -13.35 -1.88 12.37
N ASN A 205 -13.78 -2.15 13.60
CA ASN A 205 -14.31 -3.46 13.96
C ASN A 205 -15.56 -3.81 13.13
N GLY A 206 -15.60 -5.04 12.63
CA GLY A 206 -16.72 -5.52 11.81
C GLY A 206 -16.55 -5.31 10.29
N ILE A 207 -15.56 -4.54 9.85
CA ILE A 207 -15.20 -4.36 8.44
C ILE A 207 -14.02 -5.28 8.11
N GLY A 208 -14.31 -6.43 7.54
CA GLY A 208 -13.28 -7.39 7.11
C GLY A 208 -12.80 -7.12 5.67
N ILE A 209 -11.78 -7.89 5.26
CA ILE A 209 -11.12 -7.70 3.95
C ILE A 209 -12.09 -7.79 2.76
N ILE A 210 -13.09 -8.69 2.81
CA ILE A 210 -14.08 -8.84 1.74
C ILE A 210 -14.92 -7.57 1.59
N THR A 211 -15.35 -6.97 2.71
CA THR A 211 -16.12 -5.72 2.69
C THR A 211 -15.26 -4.55 2.20
N LEU A 212 -13.99 -4.49 2.63
CA LEU A 212 -13.04 -3.49 2.13
C LEU A 212 -12.85 -3.61 0.60
N GLN A 213 -12.67 -4.82 0.08
CA GLN A 213 -12.56 -5.06 -1.36
C GLN A 213 -13.78 -4.55 -2.11
N LYS A 214 -14.99 -4.81 -1.60
CA LYS A 214 -16.24 -4.31 -2.18
C LYS A 214 -16.28 -2.77 -2.20
N CYS A 215 -15.88 -2.12 -1.10
CA CYS A 215 -15.81 -0.66 -1.03
C CYS A 215 -14.81 -0.08 -2.05
N PHE A 216 -13.64 -0.68 -2.19
CA PHE A 216 -12.65 -0.24 -3.18
C PHE A 216 -13.09 -0.52 -4.62
N ASN A 217 -13.75 -1.64 -4.88
CA ASN A 217 -14.28 -1.97 -6.20
C ASN A 217 -15.34 -0.98 -6.69
N LEU A 218 -16.10 -0.35 -5.79
CA LEU A 218 -17.06 0.70 -6.15
C LEU A 218 -16.43 1.89 -6.90
N ILE A 219 -15.15 2.16 -6.63
CA ILE A 219 -14.44 3.31 -7.19
C ILE A 219 -13.43 2.91 -8.27
N LEU A 220 -12.78 1.77 -8.09
CA LEU A 220 -11.68 1.36 -8.96
C LEU A 220 -12.14 0.58 -10.20
N ASN A 221 -13.47 0.32 -10.34
CA ASN A 221 -14.10 -0.37 -11.49
C ASN A 221 -13.34 -1.63 -11.94
N TYR A 222 -12.81 -2.40 -11.00
CA TYR A 222 -12.27 -3.71 -11.36
C TYR A 222 -13.41 -4.56 -11.90
N LYS A 223 -13.26 -5.10 -13.11
CA LYS A 223 -14.13 -6.18 -13.58
C LYS A 223 -14.13 -7.25 -12.48
N GLU A 224 -15.32 -7.66 -12.06
CA GLU A 224 -15.48 -8.70 -11.05
C GLU A 224 -14.62 -9.90 -11.45
N GLN A 225 -13.51 -10.11 -10.75
CA GLN A 225 -12.85 -11.40 -10.77
C GLN A 225 -13.76 -12.34 -9.98
N PRO A 226 -14.08 -13.54 -10.49
CA PRO A 226 -14.84 -14.51 -9.72
C PRO A 226 -14.19 -14.66 -8.35
N MET A 227 -15.00 -14.54 -7.29
CA MET A 227 -14.53 -14.79 -5.92
C MET A 227 -13.96 -16.20 -5.90
N LEU A 228 -12.65 -16.30 -5.83
CA LEU A 228 -11.99 -17.56 -5.57
C LEU A 228 -12.40 -18.00 -4.17
N ASP A 229 -13.16 -19.10 -4.13
CA ASP A 229 -13.59 -19.75 -2.89
C ASP A 229 -12.38 -19.98 -1.97
N TRP A 230 -12.42 -19.36 -0.82
CA TRP A 230 -11.47 -19.59 0.27
C TRP A 230 -11.95 -20.85 1.02
N LYS A 231 -11.48 -22.02 0.60
CA LYS A 231 -11.44 -23.20 1.47
C LYS A 231 -10.10 -23.29 2.20
#